data_a76861dd0fa7452f29f5e2a5f3fd4452
#
_entry.id   a76861dd0fa7452f29f5e2a5f3fd4452
#
_cell.length_a   1.000
_cell.length_b   1.000
_cell.length_c   1.000
_cell.angle_alpha   90.00
_cell.angle_beta   90.00
_cell.angle_gamma   90.00
#
_symmetry.space_group_name_H-M   'P 1'
#
loop_
_entity.id
_entity.type
_entity.pdbx_description
1 polymer ?
#
loop_
_entity_poly.entity_id
_entity_poly.type
_entity_poly.pdbx_seq_one_letter_code
_entity_poly.pdbx_strand_id
1 'polypeptide(L)'
;MSREPTRRIAIVDDDPIVREHLIEIISTAADLDLAGVAPTVAKARELLALGPDLFLVDIGLPDGSGLDFVPEIKAGCEAKALVLTSFGDRETVVSAIRAGADGYLLKDSDPAIVLDGIRVTLGGGAPISAAAAVYLLERLRHSDALVEPAVHEDNGLTPREVELLQLFARGGSYKESARLLGISPLTVGNHVKSIYRKLAVHSRGEAVYEAVKTGQLRL
;
A
#
# COMPACT_ATOMS: atom_id res chain seq x y z
N MET A 1 -11.38 33.40 21.37
CA MET A 1 -11.06 32.63 20.16
C MET A 1 -10.88 31.19 20.64
N SER A 2 -11.85 30.34 20.38
CA SER A 2 -11.76 28.91 20.70
C SER A 2 -10.70 28.29 19.77
N ARG A 3 -9.63 27.75 20.38
CA ARG A 3 -8.63 26.99 19.62
C ARG A 3 -9.35 25.75 19.08
N GLU A 4 -9.38 25.54 17.77
CA GLU A 4 -9.86 24.28 17.22
C GLU A 4 -9.07 23.11 17.85
N PRO A 5 -9.71 22.00 18.16
CA PRO A 5 -9.02 20.86 18.75
C PRO A 5 -7.95 20.37 17.78
N THR A 6 -6.74 20.19 18.27
CA THR A 6 -5.61 19.65 17.52
C THR A 6 -5.92 18.23 17.06
N ARG A 7 -5.73 17.93 15.79
CA ARG A 7 -5.99 16.60 15.20
C ARG A 7 -4.81 15.67 15.42
N ARG A 8 -5.08 14.46 15.85
CA ARG A 8 -4.08 13.47 16.25
C ARG A 8 -3.77 12.50 15.10
N ILE A 9 -2.50 12.46 14.70
CA ILE A 9 -2.02 11.68 13.56
C ILE A 9 -1.17 10.51 14.05
N ALA A 10 -1.46 9.30 13.60
CA ALA A 10 -0.63 8.11 13.79
C ALA A 10 0.13 7.78 12.51
N ILE A 11 1.41 7.39 12.63
CA ILE A 11 2.27 7.02 11.50
C ILE A 11 2.57 5.53 11.58
N VAL A 12 2.35 4.82 10.46
CA VAL A 12 2.65 3.39 10.31
C VAL A 12 3.58 3.22 9.11
N ASP A 13 4.86 3.07 9.36
CA ASP A 13 5.91 2.98 8.34
C ASP A 13 7.13 2.25 8.93
N ASP A 14 7.78 1.37 8.19
CA ASP A 14 8.94 0.60 8.68
C ASP A 14 10.27 1.35 8.51
N ASP A 15 10.33 2.34 7.60
CA ASP A 15 11.53 3.13 7.38
C ASP A 15 11.68 4.25 8.44
N PRO A 16 12.73 4.21 9.27
CA PRO A 16 12.93 5.24 10.29
C PRO A 16 13.14 6.65 9.72
N ILE A 17 13.74 6.76 8.53
CA ILE A 17 13.99 8.06 7.88
C ILE A 17 12.66 8.69 7.45
N VAL A 18 11.78 7.87 6.87
CA VAL A 18 10.43 8.33 6.47
C VAL A 18 9.62 8.73 7.69
N ARG A 19 9.67 7.94 8.77
CA ARG A 19 8.97 8.29 10.02
C ARG A 19 9.46 9.63 10.58
N GLU A 20 10.78 9.85 10.68
CA GLU A 20 11.34 11.11 11.15
C GLU A 20 10.88 12.29 10.29
N HIS A 21 10.94 12.14 8.98
CA HIS A 21 10.47 13.17 8.05
C HIS A 21 8.98 13.48 8.21
N LEU A 22 8.12 12.48 8.38
CA LEU A 22 6.69 12.69 8.61
C LEU A 22 6.41 13.36 9.97
N ILE A 23 7.18 13.02 11.00
CA ILE A 23 7.12 13.69 12.30
C ILE A 23 7.46 15.17 12.16
N GLU A 24 8.52 15.51 11.41
CA GLU A 24 8.89 16.89 11.11
C GLU A 24 7.75 17.63 10.42
N ILE A 25 7.17 17.04 9.35
CA ILE A 25 6.03 17.64 8.64
C ILE A 25 4.87 17.93 9.59
N ILE A 26 4.46 16.96 10.40
CA ILE A 26 3.37 17.13 11.36
C ILE A 26 3.70 18.24 12.38
N SER A 27 4.93 18.30 12.88
CA SER A 27 5.37 19.27 13.88
C SER A 27 5.35 20.71 13.39
N THR A 28 5.42 20.97 12.08
CA THR A 28 5.29 22.30 11.50
C THR A 28 3.87 22.86 11.54
N ALA A 29 2.87 22.02 11.78
CA ALA A 29 1.46 22.37 11.73
C ALA A 29 0.88 22.51 13.13
N ALA A 30 0.44 23.72 13.49
CA ALA A 30 -0.12 24.01 14.82
C ALA A 30 -1.49 23.36 15.09
N ASP A 31 -2.13 22.83 14.06
CA ASP A 31 -3.43 22.16 14.04
C ASP A 31 -3.33 20.63 14.12
N LEU A 32 -2.11 20.08 14.05
CA LEU A 32 -1.84 18.65 14.11
C LEU A 32 -0.99 18.28 15.31
N ASP A 33 -1.15 17.05 15.80
CA ASP A 33 -0.34 16.47 16.88
C ASP A 33 -0.03 15.01 16.57
N LEU A 34 1.12 14.52 17.01
CA LEU A 34 1.52 13.13 16.81
C LEU A 34 0.88 12.24 17.89
N ALA A 35 0.01 11.32 17.49
CA ALA A 35 -0.58 10.33 18.38
C ALA A 35 0.40 9.18 18.70
N GLY A 36 1.20 8.78 17.72
CA GLY A 36 2.18 7.72 17.87
C GLY A 36 2.75 7.24 16.54
N VAL A 37 3.75 6.35 16.62
CA VAL A 37 4.43 5.76 15.46
C VAL A 37 4.53 4.26 15.61
N ALA A 38 4.42 3.52 14.50
CA ALA A 38 4.52 2.08 14.48
C ALA A 38 5.33 1.60 13.27
N PRO A 39 6.35 0.75 13.44
CA PRO A 39 7.13 0.20 12.34
C PRO A 39 6.53 -1.09 11.75
N THR A 40 5.42 -1.59 12.29
CA THR A 40 4.80 -2.86 11.92
C THR A 40 3.29 -2.80 12.08
N VAL A 41 2.56 -3.70 11.40
CA VAL A 41 1.10 -3.84 11.58
C VAL A 41 0.76 -4.21 13.04
N ALA A 42 1.53 -5.12 13.65
CA ALA A 42 1.32 -5.52 15.04
C ALA A 42 1.39 -4.31 15.99
N LYS A 43 2.37 -3.42 15.80
CA LYS A 43 2.49 -2.20 16.60
C LYS A 43 1.44 -1.15 16.24
N ALA A 44 1.02 -1.08 14.98
CA ALA A 44 -0.04 -0.16 14.55
C ALA A 44 -1.38 -0.46 15.25
N ARG A 45 -1.68 -1.73 15.51
CA ARG A 45 -2.88 -2.13 16.27
C ARG A 45 -2.90 -1.54 17.70
N GLU A 46 -1.75 -1.39 18.34
CA GLU A 46 -1.66 -0.77 19.66
C GLU A 46 -2.04 0.72 19.61
N LEU A 47 -1.82 1.39 18.47
CA LEU A 47 -2.16 2.80 18.28
C LEU A 47 -3.66 3.05 18.16
N LEU A 48 -4.47 2.04 17.79
CA LEU A 48 -5.95 2.17 17.75
C LEU A 48 -6.52 2.61 19.10
N ALA A 49 -5.97 2.10 20.21
CA ALA A 49 -6.39 2.45 21.55
C ALA A 49 -6.08 3.92 21.93
N LEU A 50 -5.18 4.58 21.23
CA LEU A 50 -4.85 5.99 21.46
C LEU A 50 -5.87 6.93 20.83
N GLY A 51 -6.79 6.45 19.99
CA GLY A 51 -7.83 7.24 19.32
C GLY A 51 -7.27 8.35 18.42
N PRO A 52 -6.40 8.05 17.45
CA PRO A 52 -6.00 9.05 16.47
C PRO A 52 -7.16 9.43 15.54
N ASP A 53 -7.11 10.63 14.97
CA ASP A 53 -8.08 11.09 13.98
C ASP A 53 -7.72 10.56 12.58
N LEU A 54 -6.42 10.30 12.32
CA LEU A 54 -5.94 9.80 11.03
C LEU A 54 -4.69 8.93 11.21
N PHE A 55 -4.64 7.87 10.43
CA PHE A 55 -3.45 7.04 10.22
C PHE A 55 -2.82 7.36 8.87
N LEU A 56 -1.52 7.68 8.86
CA LEU A 56 -0.67 7.59 7.67
C LEU A 56 -0.15 6.16 7.60
N VAL A 57 -0.47 5.43 6.53
CA VAL A 57 -0.20 3.99 6.44
C VAL A 57 0.68 3.69 5.23
N ASP A 58 1.89 3.18 5.47
CA ASP A 58 2.64 2.53 4.39
C ASP A 58 2.11 1.13 4.11
N ILE A 59 2.22 0.71 2.87
CA ILE A 59 1.78 -0.61 2.39
C ILE A 59 2.83 -1.68 2.72
N GLY A 60 4.12 -1.35 2.58
CA GLY A 60 5.22 -2.29 2.62
C GLY A 60 5.78 -2.56 4.01
N LEU A 61 4.99 -3.08 4.94
CA LEU A 61 5.45 -3.36 6.31
C LEU A 61 6.07 -4.76 6.44
N PRO A 62 7.02 -4.96 7.38
CA PRO A 62 7.80 -6.20 7.48
C PRO A 62 6.98 -7.42 7.93
N ASP A 63 5.87 -7.21 8.64
CA ASP A 63 5.01 -8.26 9.20
C ASP A 63 3.67 -8.42 8.47
N GLY A 64 3.43 -7.67 7.38
CA GLY A 64 2.22 -7.75 6.59
C GLY A 64 2.02 -6.59 5.63
N SER A 65 0.86 -6.53 4.99
CA SER A 65 0.50 -5.37 4.18
C SER A 65 -0.21 -4.32 5.04
N GLY A 66 0.19 -3.05 4.91
CA GLY A 66 -0.56 -1.95 5.53
C GLY A 66 -2.00 -1.87 5.02
N LEU A 67 -2.28 -2.40 3.81
CA LEU A 67 -3.65 -2.48 3.29
C LEU A 67 -4.53 -3.43 4.10
N ASP A 68 -3.96 -4.46 4.72
CA ASP A 68 -4.71 -5.39 5.59
C ASP A 68 -5.10 -4.71 6.91
N PHE A 69 -4.39 -3.67 7.31
CA PHE A 69 -4.69 -2.88 8.52
C PHE A 69 -5.77 -1.81 8.29
N VAL A 70 -5.96 -1.33 7.04
CA VAL A 70 -6.98 -0.31 6.73
C VAL A 70 -8.40 -0.74 7.14
N PRO A 71 -8.89 -1.95 6.85
CA PRO A 71 -10.19 -2.41 7.34
C PRO A 71 -10.28 -2.47 8.87
N GLU A 72 -9.18 -2.78 9.57
CA GLU A 72 -9.14 -2.79 11.04
C GLU A 72 -9.31 -1.37 11.61
N ILE A 73 -8.70 -0.35 10.99
CA ILE A 73 -8.92 1.06 11.33
C ILE A 73 -10.43 1.40 11.21
N LYS A 74 -11.02 1.02 10.07
CA LYS A 74 -12.43 1.33 9.78
C LYS A 74 -13.43 0.62 10.70
N ALA A 75 -13.07 -0.56 11.18
CA ALA A 75 -13.91 -1.33 12.12
C ALA A 75 -13.69 -0.91 13.59
N GLY A 76 -12.48 -0.45 13.94
CA GLY A 76 -12.08 -0.20 15.31
C GLY A 76 -12.26 1.23 15.80
N CYS A 77 -12.32 2.21 14.90
CA CYS A 77 -12.46 3.63 15.25
C CYS A 77 -12.98 4.47 14.08
N GLU A 78 -13.35 5.73 14.35
CA GLU A 78 -13.75 6.68 13.28
C GLU A 78 -12.55 7.32 12.55
N ALA A 79 -11.34 6.84 12.81
CA ALA A 79 -10.12 7.39 12.20
C ALA A 79 -10.13 7.26 10.67
N LYS A 80 -9.50 8.23 10.04
CA LYS A 80 -9.23 8.20 8.61
C LYS A 80 -7.96 7.39 8.31
N ALA A 81 -7.89 6.79 7.12
CA ALA A 81 -6.72 6.08 6.64
C ALA A 81 -6.22 6.72 5.35
N LEU A 82 -5.09 7.43 5.43
CA LEU A 82 -4.38 7.99 4.28
C LEU A 82 -3.19 7.08 3.97
N VAL A 83 -3.24 6.40 2.83
CA VAL A 83 -2.12 5.58 2.37
C VAL A 83 -1.02 6.48 1.83
N LEU A 84 0.19 6.32 2.37
CA LEU A 84 1.38 7.04 1.94
C LEU A 84 2.47 6.01 1.63
N THR A 85 2.81 5.82 0.36
CA THR A 85 3.64 4.71 -0.09
C THR A 85 4.55 5.07 -1.25
N SER A 86 5.63 4.33 -1.41
CA SER A 86 6.49 4.42 -2.59
C SER A 86 5.90 3.74 -3.84
N PHE A 87 4.75 3.07 -3.70
CA PHE A 87 4.10 2.35 -4.78
C PHE A 87 3.10 3.24 -5.52
N GLY A 88 3.20 3.27 -6.84
CA GLY A 88 2.28 4.01 -7.69
C GLY A 88 1.68 3.13 -8.80
N ASP A 89 1.72 1.80 -8.66
CA ASP A 89 1.15 0.90 -9.65
C ASP A 89 -0.38 0.76 -9.50
N ARG A 90 -1.02 0.39 -10.62
CA ARG A 90 -2.47 0.31 -10.74
C ARG A 90 -3.13 -0.61 -9.71
N GLU A 91 -2.56 -1.79 -9.49
CA GLU A 91 -3.16 -2.81 -8.63
C GLU A 91 -3.16 -2.36 -7.18
N THR A 92 -2.08 -1.74 -6.75
CA THR A 92 -1.90 -1.21 -5.40
C THR A 92 -2.87 -0.07 -5.10
N VAL A 93 -3.03 0.89 -6.03
CA VAL A 93 -3.99 1.99 -5.88
C VAL A 93 -5.42 1.48 -5.74
N VAL A 94 -5.84 0.58 -6.64
CA VAL A 94 -7.20 0.01 -6.60
C VAL A 94 -7.43 -0.80 -5.32
N SER A 95 -6.44 -1.56 -4.87
CA SER A 95 -6.51 -2.35 -3.64
C SER A 95 -6.63 -1.46 -2.40
N ALA A 96 -5.90 -0.34 -2.34
CA ALA A 96 -6.00 0.61 -1.24
C ALA A 96 -7.41 1.21 -1.11
N ILE A 97 -7.99 1.65 -2.23
CA ILE A 97 -9.36 2.19 -2.24
C ILE A 97 -10.39 1.12 -1.86
N ARG A 98 -10.24 -0.11 -2.35
CA ARG A 98 -11.12 -1.25 -1.97
C ARG A 98 -11.01 -1.62 -0.49
N ALA A 99 -9.82 -1.50 0.09
CA ALA A 99 -9.61 -1.71 1.53
C ALA A 99 -10.28 -0.61 2.38
N GLY A 100 -10.74 0.48 1.79
CA GLY A 100 -11.42 1.57 2.46
C GLY A 100 -10.50 2.75 2.83
N ALA A 101 -9.35 2.89 2.16
CA ALA A 101 -8.50 4.07 2.32
C ALA A 101 -9.25 5.35 1.92
N ASP A 102 -9.12 6.41 2.74
CA ASP A 102 -9.74 7.71 2.48
C ASP A 102 -8.90 8.56 1.52
N GLY A 103 -7.65 8.18 1.27
CA GLY A 103 -6.78 8.86 0.30
C GLY A 103 -5.53 8.06 -0.01
N TYR A 104 -4.80 8.51 -1.03
CA TYR A 104 -3.60 7.82 -1.54
C TYR A 104 -2.57 8.81 -2.06
N LEU A 105 -1.41 8.87 -1.42
CA LEU A 105 -0.29 9.72 -1.79
C LEU A 105 0.99 8.91 -1.98
N LEU A 106 1.93 9.48 -2.72
CA LEU A 106 3.25 8.92 -2.88
C LEU A 106 4.22 9.51 -1.83
N LYS A 107 5.16 8.71 -1.33
CA LYS A 107 6.17 9.12 -0.32
C LYS A 107 7.17 10.17 -0.86
N ASP A 108 7.33 10.27 -2.17
CA ASP A 108 8.15 11.28 -2.84
C ASP A 108 7.40 12.61 -3.08
N SER A 109 6.18 12.73 -2.57
CA SER A 109 5.42 13.97 -2.63
C SER A 109 6.08 15.08 -1.79
N ASP A 110 5.96 16.33 -2.25
CA ASP A 110 6.39 17.49 -1.48
C ASP A 110 5.75 17.51 -0.09
N PRO A 111 6.49 17.88 0.98
CA PRO A 111 5.95 17.99 2.33
C PRO A 111 4.66 18.80 2.44
N ALA A 112 4.52 19.85 1.64
CA ALA A 112 3.31 20.66 1.59
C ALA A 112 2.10 19.86 1.05
N ILE A 113 2.33 18.98 0.07
CA ILE A 113 1.28 18.10 -0.49
C ILE A 113 0.86 17.05 0.54
N VAL A 114 1.81 16.49 1.30
CA VAL A 114 1.50 15.54 2.38
C VAL A 114 0.66 16.22 3.46
N LEU A 115 1.04 17.42 3.90
CA LEU A 115 0.32 18.18 4.91
C LEU A 115 -1.09 18.57 4.45
N ASP A 116 -1.23 19.03 3.21
CA ASP A 116 -2.53 19.33 2.60
C ASP A 116 -3.39 18.06 2.49
N GLY A 117 -2.80 16.96 2.07
CA GLY A 117 -3.47 15.65 2.01
C GLY A 117 -4.01 15.18 3.35
N ILE A 118 -3.26 15.37 4.45
CA ILE A 118 -3.73 15.10 5.80
C ILE A 118 -4.98 15.94 6.11
N ARG A 119 -4.92 17.25 5.87
CA ARG A 119 -6.03 18.17 6.14
C ARG A 119 -7.26 17.88 5.28
N VAL A 120 -7.07 17.62 4.00
CA VAL A 120 -8.15 17.24 3.08
C VAL A 120 -8.83 15.96 3.55
N THR A 121 -8.05 14.96 3.96
CA THR A 121 -8.58 13.68 4.48
C THR A 121 -9.38 13.87 5.77
N LEU A 122 -8.85 14.66 6.71
CA LEU A 122 -9.53 15.01 7.96
C LEU A 122 -10.83 15.80 7.73
N GLY A 123 -10.86 16.61 6.67
CA GLY A 123 -12.05 17.33 6.22
C GLY A 123 -13.07 16.47 5.47
N GLY A 124 -12.81 15.17 5.29
CA GLY A 124 -13.70 14.24 4.56
C GLY A 124 -13.49 14.21 3.05
N GLY A 125 -12.45 14.88 2.53
CA GLY A 125 -12.02 14.76 1.15
C GLY A 125 -11.17 13.50 0.92
N ALA A 126 -10.85 13.21 -0.34
CA ALA A 126 -10.06 12.06 -0.76
C ALA A 126 -8.86 12.53 -1.61
N PRO A 127 -7.73 12.90 -0.99
CA PRO A 127 -6.54 13.28 -1.73
C PRO A 127 -6.00 12.07 -2.48
N ILE A 128 -5.82 12.23 -3.78
CA ILE A 128 -5.29 11.18 -4.65
C ILE A 128 -4.19 11.81 -5.50
N SER A 129 -2.99 11.22 -5.48
CA SER A 129 -1.91 11.69 -6.35
C SER A 129 -2.32 11.60 -7.83
N ALA A 130 -1.81 12.52 -8.66
CA ALA A 130 -2.16 12.56 -10.08
C ALA A 130 -1.90 11.21 -10.79
N ALA A 131 -0.81 10.53 -10.44
CA ALA A 131 -0.50 9.20 -10.97
C ALA A 131 -1.56 8.16 -10.57
N ALA A 132 -2.00 8.15 -9.31
CA ALA A 132 -3.04 7.24 -8.83
C ALA A 132 -4.41 7.54 -9.46
N ALA A 133 -4.74 8.81 -9.68
CA ALA A 133 -6.00 9.23 -10.29
C ALA A 133 -6.19 8.66 -11.70
N VAL A 134 -5.11 8.58 -12.50
CA VAL A 134 -5.16 7.99 -13.85
C VAL A 134 -5.66 6.54 -13.80
N TYR A 135 -5.13 5.73 -12.89
CA TYR A 135 -5.52 4.33 -12.74
C TYR A 135 -6.98 4.15 -12.29
N LEU A 136 -7.47 5.03 -11.42
CA LEU A 136 -8.87 5.00 -11.00
C LEU A 136 -9.81 5.38 -12.13
N LEU A 137 -9.46 6.41 -12.92
CA LEU A 137 -10.24 6.80 -14.09
C LEU A 137 -10.27 5.71 -15.16
N GLU A 138 -9.16 5.04 -15.42
CA GLU A 138 -9.11 3.89 -16.30
C GLU A 138 -10.02 2.77 -15.80
N ARG A 139 -10.00 2.48 -14.51
CA ARG A 139 -10.85 1.45 -13.91
C ARG A 139 -12.33 1.78 -14.07
N LEU A 140 -12.74 3.02 -13.84
CA LEU A 140 -14.12 3.46 -14.02
C LEU A 140 -14.57 3.36 -15.48
N ARG A 141 -13.73 3.77 -16.44
CA ARG A 141 -14.04 3.66 -17.87
C ARG A 141 -14.23 2.22 -18.35
N HIS A 142 -13.56 1.26 -17.72
CA HIS A 142 -13.68 -0.16 -18.06
C HIS A 142 -14.78 -0.88 -17.23
N SER A 143 -15.35 -0.22 -16.22
CA SER A 143 -16.46 -0.77 -15.42
C SER A 143 -17.83 -0.67 -16.12
N ASP A 144 -17.98 0.14 -17.16
CA ASP A 144 -19.22 0.23 -17.96
C ASP A 144 -19.40 -0.95 -18.94
N ALA A 145 -18.38 -1.78 -19.14
CA ALA A 145 -18.57 -3.09 -19.72
C ALA A 145 -18.94 -4.05 -18.58
N LEU A 146 -20.23 -4.38 -18.48
CA LEU A 146 -20.81 -5.36 -17.57
C LEU A 146 -19.96 -6.65 -17.57
N VAL A 147 -19.01 -6.72 -16.64
CA VAL A 147 -18.42 -7.98 -16.20
C VAL A 147 -18.67 -8.02 -14.71
N GLU A 148 -19.55 -8.91 -14.32
CA GLU A 148 -19.72 -9.32 -12.93
C GLU A 148 -18.38 -9.45 -12.22
N PRO A 149 -18.29 -9.13 -10.91
CA PRO A 149 -17.10 -9.50 -10.15
C PRO A 149 -17.00 -11.02 -10.25
N ALA A 150 -16.18 -11.49 -11.16
CA ALA A 150 -15.68 -12.84 -11.06
C ALA A 150 -15.02 -12.91 -9.69
N VAL A 151 -15.68 -13.56 -8.76
CA VAL A 151 -15.07 -14.18 -7.59
C VAL A 151 -14.09 -15.19 -8.20
N HIS A 152 -12.93 -14.71 -8.58
CA HIS A 152 -11.82 -15.59 -8.85
C HIS A 152 -11.30 -16.05 -7.47
N GLU A 153 -11.93 -17.12 -6.97
CA GLU A 153 -11.18 -18.15 -6.29
C GLU A 153 -10.20 -18.75 -7.34
N ASP A 154 -9.35 -17.91 -7.85
CA ASP A 154 -8.29 -18.37 -8.72
C ASP A 154 -7.00 -18.36 -7.88
N ASN A 155 -6.65 -19.55 -7.36
CA ASN A 155 -5.35 -19.83 -6.77
C ASN A 155 -4.21 -19.70 -7.81
N GLY A 156 -4.48 -19.09 -8.96
CA GLY A 156 -3.55 -18.90 -10.05
C GLY A 156 -2.68 -17.66 -9.90
N LEU A 157 -1.51 -17.70 -10.56
CA LEU A 157 -0.62 -16.57 -10.67
C LEU A 157 -1.19 -15.54 -11.66
N THR A 158 -1.07 -14.26 -11.33
CA THR A 158 -1.39 -13.18 -12.28
C THR A 158 -0.39 -13.16 -13.44
N PRO A 159 -0.73 -12.60 -14.62
CA PRO A 159 0.22 -12.45 -15.72
C PRO A 159 1.55 -11.81 -15.31
N ARG A 160 1.50 -10.83 -14.40
CA ARG A 160 2.68 -10.13 -13.90
C ARG A 160 3.55 -10.99 -12.99
N GLU A 161 2.94 -11.85 -12.19
CA GLU A 161 3.64 -12.83 -11.35
C GLU A 161 4.28 -13.93 -12.22
N VAL A 162 3.63 -14.33 -13.30
CA VAL A 162 4.20 -15.28 -14.28
C VAL A 162 5.41 -14.67 -15.00
N GLU A 163 5.32 -13.42 -15.47
CA GLU A 163 6.45 -12.70 -16.09
C GLU A 163 7.65 -12.63 -15.11
N LEU A 164 7.39 -12.32 -13.86
CA LEU A 164 8.44 -12.26 -12.83
C LEU A 164 9.08 -13.63 -12.60
N LEU A 165 8.28 -14.69 -12.51
CA LEU A 165 8.80 -16.05 -12.37
C LEU A 165 9.60 -16.51 -13.58
N GLN A 166 9.24 -16.09 -14.81
CA GLN A 166 10.04 -16.33 -16.01
C GLN A 166 11.43 -15.71 -15.92
N LEU A 167 11.52 -14.47 -15.42
CA LEU A 167 12.81 -13.81 -15.20
C LEU A 167 13.62 -14.53 -14.13
N PHE A 168 13.00 -15.01 -13.07
CA PHE A 168 13.66 -15.77 -12.02
C PHE A 168 14.15 -17.14 -12.50
N ALA A 169 13.38 -17.81 -13.33
CA ALA A 169 13.78 -19.08 -13.95
C ALA A 169 15.03 -18.93 -14.84
N ARG A 170 15.20 -17.75 -15.44
CA ARG A 170 16.40 -17.38 -16.22
C ARG A 170 17.57 -16.86 -15.36
N GLY A 171 17.45 -16.92 -14.04
CA GLY A 171 18.50 -16.49 -13.10
C GLY A 171 18.49 -15.00 -12.78
N GLY A 172 17.49 -14.23 -13.22
CA GLY A 172 17.40 -12.79 -12.96
C GLY A 172 17.34 -12.45 -11.47
N SER A 173 18.07 -11.43 -11.06
CA SER A 173 18.00 -10.85 -9.72
C SER A 173 16.75 -9.96 -9.57
N TYR A 174 16.35 -9.63 -8.34
CA TYR A 174 15.25 -8.69 -8.07
C TYR A 174 15.47 -7.34 -8.77
N LYS A 175 16.71 -6.83 -8.72
CA LYS A 175 17.07 -5.55 -9.35
C LYS A 175 17.00 -5.59 -10.88
N GLU A 176 17.45 -6.68 -11.48
CA GLU A 176 17.36 -6.88 -12.94
C GLU A 176 15.92 -7.09 -13.38
N SER A 177 15.16 -7.90 -12.65
CA SER A 177 13.73 -8.10 -12.91
C SER A 177 12.94 -6.80 -12.81
N ALA A 178 13.20 -5.99 -11.78
CA ALA A 178 12.61 -4.67 -11.61
C ALA A 178 12.86 -3.78 -12.84
N ARG A 179 14.12 -3.71 -13.31
CA ARG A 179 14.50 -2.92 -14.50
C ARG A 179 13.78 -3.41 -15.77
N LEU A 180 13.75 -4.73 -15.98
CA LEU A 180 13.13 -5.31 -17.18
C LEU A 180 11.60 -5.15 -17.19
N LEU A 181 11.00 -5.21 -16.03
CA LEU A 181 9.56 -5.06 -15.84
C LEU A 181 9.11 -3.60 -15.71
N GLY A 182 10.05 -2.63 -15.64
CA GLY A 182 9.74 -1.21 -15.47
C GLY A 182 9.11 -0.86 -14.12
N ILE A 183 9.46 -1.61 -13.06
CA ILE A 183 8.92 -1.45 -11.70
C ILE A 183 10.06 -1.31 -10.68
N SER A 184 9.74 -0.93 -9.44
CA SER A 184 10.75 -0.84 -8.39
C SER A 184 11.19 -2.24 -7.88
N PRO A 185 12.43 -2.39 -7.34
CA PRO A 185 12.85 -3.64 -6.70
C PRO A 185 11.95 -4.04 -5.53
N LEU A 186 11.34 -3.07 -4.88
CA LEU A 186 10.42 -3.28 -3.78
C LEU A 186 9.09 -3.86 -4.29
N THR A 187 8.58 -3.37 -5.42
CA THR A 187 7.40 -3.95 -6.11
C THR A 187 7.65 -5.41 -6.49
N VAL A 188 8.86 -5.73 -6.97
CA VAL A 188 9.27 -7.13 -7.20
C VAL A 188 9.18 -7.94 -5.91
N GLY A 189 9.64 -7.39 -4.77
CA GLY A 189 9.52 -8.05 -3.47
C GLY A 189 8.07 -8.39 -3.09
N ASN A 190 7.13 -7.49 -3.37
CA ASN A 190 5.71 -7.73 -3.09
C ASN A 190 5.10 -8.80 -3.99
N HIS A 191 5.40 -8.77 -5.28
CA HIS A 191 5.00 -9.85 -6.19
C HIS A 191 5.56 -11.20 -5.71
N VAL A 192 6.80 -11.24 -5.22
CA VAL A 192 7.40 -12.45 -4.67
C VAL A 192 6.65 -12.94 -3.44
N LYS A 193 6.30 -12.05 -2.50
CA LYS A 193 5.49 -12.42 -1.33
C LYS A 193 4.13 -12.98 -1.74
N SER A 194 3.47 -12.35 -2.72
CA SER A 194 2.19 -12.82 -3.27
C SER A 194 2.31 -14.20 -3.93
N ILE A 195 3.35 -14.39 -4.77
CA ILE A 195 3.67 -15.68 -5.41
C ILE A 195 3.87 -16.77 -4.36
N TYR A 196 4.69 -16.50 -3.33
CA TYR A 196 4.98 -17.49 -2.28
C TYR A 196 3.73 -17.89 -1.52
N ARG A 197 2.85 -16.92 -1.22
CA ARG A 197 1.56 -17.20 -0.59
C ARG A 197 0.65 -18.04 -1.48
N LYS A 198 0.53 -17.71 -2.77
CA LYS A 198 -0.35 -18.41 -3.73
C LYS A 198 0.12 -19.84 -4.02
N LEU A 199 1.43 -20.04 -4.09
CA LEU A 199 2.02 -21.36 -4.36
C LEU A 199 2.35 -22.16 -3.08
N ALA A 200 2.13 -21.57 -1.90
CA ALA A 200 2.46 -22.16 -0.59
C ALA A 200 3.93 -22.58 -0.48
N VAL A 201 4.86 -21.73 -0.94
CA VAL A 201 6.30 -21.95 -0.99
C VAL A 201 7.07 -20.88 -0.22
N HIS A 202 8.35 -21.15 0.08
CA HIS A 202 9.16 -20.25 0.91
C HIS A 202 10.45 -19.78 0.22
N SER A 203 10.71 -20.22 -1.00
CA SER A 203 11.91 -19.84 -1.76
C SER A 203 11.63 -19.62 -3.24
N ARG A 204 12.52 -18.84 -3.88
CA ARG A 204 12.46 -18.55 -5.32
C ARG A 204 12.54 -19.83 -6.17
N GLY A 205 13.42 -20.75 -5.79
CA GLY A 205 13.57 -22.03 -6.50
C GLY A 205 12.31 -22.88 -6.40
N GLU A 206 11.72 -22.97 -5.21
CA GLU A 206 10.46 -23.66 -4.99
C GLU A 206 9.32 -23.02 -5.78
N ALA A 207 9.25 -21.68 -5.84
CA ALA A 207 8.22 -20.99 -6.57
C ALA A 207 8.27 -21.28 -8.10
N VAL A 208 9.46 -21.26 -8.69
CA VAL A 208 9.65 -21.62 -10.10
C VAL A 208 9.28 -23.08 -10.32
N TYR A 209 9.74 -23.98 -9.47
CA TYR A 209 9.46 -25.41 -9.56
C TYR A 209 7.95 -25.70 -9.48
N GLU A 210 7.27 -25.17 -8.47
CA GLU A 210 5.85 -25.41 -8.26
C GLU A 210 4.98 -24.79 -9.36
N ALA A 211 5.34 -23.60 -9.87
CA ALA A 211 4.66 -22.97 -10.99
C ALA A 211 4.79 -23.77 -12.30
N VAL A 212 5.94 -24.38 -12.56
CA VAL A 212 6.14 -25.29 -13.70
C VAL A 212 5.34 -26.57 -13.52
N LYS A 213 5.40 -27.18 -12.35
CA LYS A 213 4.70 -28.42 -12.00
C LYS A 213 3.18 -28.28 -12.12
N THR A 214 2.62 -27.14 -11.71
CA THR A 214 1.18 -26.84 -11.79
C THR A 214 0.75 -26.30 -13.17
N GLY A 215 1.68 -26.17 -14.12
CA GLY A 215 1.40 -25.70 -15.48
C GLY A 215 1.14 -24.19 -15.58
N GLN A 216 1.35 -23.43 -14.51
CA GLN A 216 1.19 -21.98 -14.48
C GLN A 216 2.40 -21.23 -15.09
N LEU A 217 3.55 -21.90 -15.19
CA LEU A 217 4.76 -21.40 -15.85
C LEU A 217 5.22 -22.38 -16.92
N ARG A 218 5.48 -21.86 -18.13
CA ARG A 218 6.14 -22.59 -19.21
C ARG A 218 7.52 -21.98 -19.43
N LEU A 219 8.56 -22.80 -19.40
CA LEU A 219 9.96 -22.41 -19.62
C LEU A 219 10.32 -22.51 -21.10
#